data_e3aa7dd4bd8c8d250cfa61617cad7d94
#
_entry.id   e3aa7dd4bd8c8d250cfa61617cad7d94
#
_cell.length_a   1.000
_cell.length_b   1.000
_cell.length_c   1.000
_cell.angle_alpha   90.00
_cell.angle_beta   90.00
_cell.angle_gamma   90.00
#
_symmetry.space_group_name_H-M   'P 1'
#
loop_
_entity.id
_entity.type
_entity.pdbx_description
1 polymer ?
#
loop_
_entity_poly.entity_id
_entity_poly.type
_entity_poly.pdbx_seq_one_letter_code
_entity_poly.pdbx_strand_id
1 'polypeptide(L)'
;MHQYLDSDASGTSDTCVSPTIGAERLAAATAWLKANNLKGFLGEIGAGSNSNCISAVYGALCSMQQAGGVWIGTASVTFTLLQKLKLLPGALWWAAGPWWGNVSGSFASLFS
;
A
#
# COMPACT_ATOMS: atom_id res chain seq x y z
N MET A 1 5.35 10.81 -1.12
CA MET A 1 4.63 10.51 0.13
C MET A 1 5.05 9.13 0.60
N HIS A 2 5.20 8.94 1.90
CA HIS A 2 5.43 7.64 2.54
C HIS A 2 4.29 7.35 3.49
N GLN A 3 3.88 6.09 3.62
CA GLN A 3 2.78 5.70 4.48
C GLN A 3 3.01 4.33 5.11
N TYR A 4 3.04 4.29 6.42
CA TYR A 4 3.03 3.06 7.22
C TYR A 4 1.67 2.92 7.91
N LEU A 5 1.23 1.68 8.15
CA LEU A 5 -0.15 1.39 8.54
C LEU A 5 -0.33 0.99 10.01
N ASP A 6 0.73 1.08 10.79
CA ASP A 6 0.71 0.92 12.24
C ASP A 6 0.19 2.17 12.97
N SER A 7 0.04 2.10 14.28
CA SER A 7 -0.70 3.11 15.06
C SER A 7 -0.08 4.51 15.00
N ASP A 8 1.24 4.62 15.04
CA ASP A 8 1.99 5.87 15.01
C ASP A 8 2.59 6.22 13.63
N ALA A 9 2.31 5.40 12.63
CA ALA A 9 2.83 5.54 11.27
C ALA A 9 4.36 5.47 11.17
N SER A 10 5.03 4.85 12.13
CA SER A 10 6.50 4.70 12.17
C SER A 10 7.01 3.54 11.32
N GLY A 11 6.17 2.54 11.06
CA GLY A 11 6.57 1.29 10.41
C GLY A 11 7.32 0.32 11.32
N THR A 12 7.29 0.54 12.63
CA THR A 12 8.00 -0.31 13.61
C THR A 12 7.15 -1.46 14.14
N SER A 13 5.84 -1.45 13.89
CA SER A 13 4.91 -2.50 14.30
C SER A 13 4.35 -3.26 13.09
N ASP A 14 4.15 -4.55 13.26
CA ASP A 14 3.49 -5.42 12.28
C ASP A 14 1.95 -5.39 12.38
N THR A 15 1.41 -4.63 13.33
CA THR A 15 -0.02 -4.51 13.57
C THR A 15 -0.58 -3.24 12.94
N CYS A 16 -1.50 -3.38 11.98
CA CYS A 16 -2.20 -2.25 11.40
C CYS A 16 -3.37 -1.79 12.28
N VAL A 17 -3.65 -0.49 12.26
CA VAL A 17 -4.73 0.14 13.04
C VAL A 17 -6.08 -0.52 12.75
N SER A 18 -6.38 -0.75 11.47
CA SER A 18 -7.61 -1.38 11.01
C SER A 18 -7.43 -1.94 9.61
N PRO A 19 -8.36 -2.79 9.11
CA PRO A 19 -8.32 -3.25 7.71
C PRO A 19 -8.59 -2.14 6.68
N THR A 20 -9.04 -0.96 7.10
CA THR A 20 -9.38 0.18 6.23
C THR A 20 -8.40 1.34 6.31
N ILE A 21 -7.44 1.29 7.25
CA ILE A 21 -6.52 2.40 7.54
C ILE A 21 -5.73 2.88 6.31
N GLY A 22 -5.42 2.00 5.38
CA GLY A 22 -4.68 2.35 4.17
C GLY A 22 -5.42 3.36 3.30
N ALA A 23 -6.69 3.11 3.01
CA ALA A 23 -7.54 4.05 2.27
C ALA A 23 -7.79 5.34 3.06
N GLU A 24 -8.03 5.22 4.36
CA GLU A 24 -8.28 6.37 5.24
C GLU A 24 -7.09 7.35 5.24
N ARG A 25 -5.86 6.84 5.37
CA ARG A 25 -4.66 7.67 5.41
C ARG A 25 -4.32 8.34 4.07
N LEU A 26 -4.76 7.78 2.95
CA LEU A 26 -4.55 8.38 1.64
C LEU A 26 -5.63 9.40 1.25
N ALA A 27 -6.77 9.40 1.92
CA ALA A 27 -7.94 10.20 1.54
C ALA A 27 -7.63 11.71 1.52
N ALA A 28 -6.99 12.24 2.55
CA ALA A 28 -6.67 13.67 2.63
C ALA A 28 -5.67 14.09 1.56
N ALA A 29 -4.62 13.30 1.34
CA ALA A 29 -3.63 13.56 0.29
C ALA A 29 -4.27 13.50 -1.11
N THR A 30 -5.13 12.52 -1.35
CA THR A 30 -5.88 12.40 -2.62
C THR A 30 -6.75 13.61 -2.88
N ALA A 31 -7.49 14.08 -1.87
CA ALA A 31 -8.34 15.27 -1.98
C ALA A 31 -7.51 16.52 -2.28
N TRP A 32 -6.40 16.70 -1.57
CA TRP A 32 -5.51 17.83 -1.78
C TRP A 32 -4.88 17.83 -3.18
N LEU A 33 -4.41 16.69 -3.67
CA LEU A 33 -3.86 16.54 -5.02
C LEU A 33 -4.90 16.91 -6.09
N LYS A 34 -6.14 16.43 -5.93
CA LYS A 34 -7.25 16.77 -6.84
C LYS A 34 -7.55 18.27 -6.83
N ALA A 35 -7.67 18.87 -5.66
CA ALA A 35 -7.98 20.28 -5.52
C ALA A 35 -6.91 21.20 -6.13
N ASN A 36 -5.65 20.76 -6.16
CA ASN A 36 -4.53 21.53 -6.71
C ASN A 36 -4.13 21.10 -8.13
N ASN A 37 -4.89 20.20 -8.76
CA ASN A 37 -4.58 19.63 -10.08
C ASN A 37 -3.14 19.07 -10.16
N LEU A 38 -2.70 18.40 -9.10
CA LEU A 38 -1.37 17.79 -8.98
C LEU A 38 -1.46 16.28 -9.06
N LYS A 39 -0.32 15.69 -9.36
CA LYS A 39 -0.12 14.23 -9.33
C LYS A 39 0.67 13.85 -8.09
N GLY A 40 0.29 12.73 -7.48
CA GLY A 40 0.97 12.15 -6.33
C GLY A 40 1.74 10.90 -6.67
N PHE A 41 2.75 10.61 -5.86
CA PHE A 41 3.51 9.37 -5.90
C PHE A 41 3.64 8.81 -4.47
N LEU A 42 3.21 7.57 -4.27
CA LEU A 42 3.41 6.86 -3.01
C LEU A 42 4.75 6.13 -3.09
N GLY A 43 5.80 6.77 -2.55
CA GLY A 43 7.17 6.29 -2.64
C GLY A 43 7.47 5.12 -1.71
N GLU A 44 6.76 5.04 -0.57
CA GLU A 44 6.87 3.93 0.37
C GLU A 44 5.51 3.58 0.95
N ILE A 45 5.25 2.29 1.11
CA ILE A 45 4.15 1.76 1.91
C ILE A 45 4.65 0.55 2.70
N GLY A 46 4.35 0.49 3.98
CA GLY A 46 4.74 -0.59 4.86
C GLY A 46 3.61 -1.05 5.76
N ALA A 47 3.53 -2.37 5.95
CA ALA A 47 2.53 -3.01 6.79
C ALA A 47 2.99 -4.42 7.18
N GLY A 48 2.43 -4.98 8.23
CA GLY A 48 2.64 -6.37 8.61
C GLY A 48 2.04 -7.36 7.61
N SER A 49 2.43 -8.63 7.71
CA SER A 49 2.00 -9.70 6.81
C SER A 49 0.73 -10.44 7.27
N ASN A 50 -0.04 -9.86 8.17
CA ASN A 50 -1.30 -10.42 8.66
C ASN A 50 -2.51 -9.99 7.79
N SER A 51 -3.63 -10.70 7.92
CA SER A 51 -4.84 -10.48 7.12
C SER A 51 -5.39 -9.05 7.23
N ASN A 52 -5.28 -8.43 8.40
CA ASN A 52 -5.73 -7.07 8.66
C ASN A 52 -4.92 -6.07 7.83
N CYS A 53 -3.60 -6.19 7.87
CA CYS A 53 -2.69 -5.36 7.10
C CYS A 53 -2.79 -5.60 5.60
N ILE A 54 -2.96 -6.84 5.16
CA ILE A 54 -3.19 -7.17 3.75
C ILE A 54 -4.43 -6.45 3.23
N SER A 55 -5.54 -6.49 3.98
CA SER A 55 -6.77 -5.78 3.63
C SER A 55 -6.55 -4.26 3.58
N ALA A 56 -5.78 -3.71 4.53
CA ALA A 56 -5.49 -2.28 4.58
C ALA A 56 -4.65 -1.81 3.38
N VAL A 57 -3.62 -2.56 3.00
CA VAL A 57 -2.81 -2.26 1.80
C VAL A 57 -3.64 -2.36 0.53
N TYR A 58 -4.46 -3.41 0.42
CA TYR A 58 -5.37 -3.58 -0.69
C TYR A 58 -6.35 -2.39 -0.82
N GLY A 59 -6.94 -1.96 0.29
CA GLY A 59 -7.81 -0.79 0.33
C GLY A 59 -7.10 0.49 -0.09
N ALA A 60 -5.84 0.69 0.32
CA ALA A 60 -5.02 1.82 -0.12
C ALA A 60 -4.86 1.84 -1.65
N LEU A 61 -4.43 0.72 -2.23
CA LEU A 61 -4.21 0.60 -3.68
C LEU A 61 -5.52 0.78 -4.47
N CYS A 62 -6.63 0.20 -4.01
CA CYS A 62 -7.94 0.41 -4.62
C CYS A 62 -8.35 1.89 -4.59
N SER A 63 -8.14 2.58 -3.47
CA SER A 63 -8.48 4.00 -3.35
C SER A 63 -7.64 4.88 -4.29
N MET A 64 -6.35 4.56 -4.46
CA MET A 64 -5.49 5.24 -5.43
C MET A 64 -6.00 5.04 -6.87
N GLN A 65 -6.40 3.84 -7.22
CA GLN A 65 -6.98 3.53 -8.54
C GLN A 65 -8.28 4.29 -8.77
N GLN A 66 -9.18 4.29 -7.80
CA GLN A 66 -10.46 4.99 -7.86
C GLN A 66 -10.31 6.52 -7.95
N ALA A 67 -9.17 7.05 -7.54
CA ALA A 67 -8.86 8.47 -7.65
C ALA A 67 -8.70 8.96 -9.10
N GLY A 68 -8.64 8.07 -10.09
CA GLY A 68 -8.72 8.45 -11.51
C GLY A 68 -7.46 9.11 -12.05
N GLY A 69 -6.28 8.50 -11.87
CA GLY A 69 -5.01 9.00 -12.41
C GLY A 69 -4.37 10.15 -11.64
N VAL A 70 -4.84 10.43 -10.44
CA VAL A 70 -4.22 11.39 -9.51
C VAL A 70 -2.88 10.83 -8.98
N TRP A 71 -2.83 9.53 -8.75
CA TRP A 71 -1.62 8.84 -8.36
C TRP A 71 -0.89 8.31 -9.58
N ILE A 72 0.39 8.67 -9.73
CA ILE A 72 1.24 8.28 -10.85
C ILE A 72 2.36 7.34 -10.39
N GLY A 73 2.82 6.55 -11.32
CA GLY A 73 3.92 5.60 -11.14
C GLY A 73 3.43 4.16 -11.34
N THR A 74 4.28 3.35 -11.90
CA THR A 74 4.11 1.91 -11.98
C THR A 74 5.15 1.25 -11.09
N ALA A 75 4.85 1.05 -9.83
CA ALA A 75 5.56 0.00 -9.13
C ALA A 75 4.96 -1.32 -9.62
N SER A 76 5.78 -2.11 -10.25
CA SER A 76 5.47 -3.50 -10.55
C SER A 76 5.44 -4.26 -9.21
N VAL A 77 4.39 -4.06 -8.45
CA VAL A 77 4.08 -4.96 -7.35
C VAL A 77 3.34 -6.13 -7.97
N THR A 78 4.10 -7.17 -8.29
CA THR A 78 3.54 -8.43 -8.74
C THR A 78 2.91 -9.14 -7.53
N PHE A 79 1.79 -8.66 -7.08
CA PHE A 79 0.96 -9.34 -6.12
C PHE A 79 0.14 -10.39 -6.84
N THR A 80 0.22 -11.64 -6.44
CA THR A 80 -0.62 -12.71 -7.00
C THR A 80 -2.12 -12.40 -6.80
N LEU A 81 -2.48 -11.70 -5.72
CA LEU A 81 -3.83 -11.17 -5.49
C LEU A 81 -4.15 -9.98 -6.41
N LEU A 82 -3.14 -9.21 -6.81
CA LEU A 82 -3.29 -8.03 -7.65
C LEU A 82 -3.16 -8.35 -9.14
N GLN A 83 -2.69 -9.53 -9.52
CA GLN A 83 -2.82 -10.04 -10.90
C GLN A 83 -4.28 -10.18 -11.33
N LYS A 84 -5.20 -10.36 -10.39
CA LYS A 84 -6.65 -10.32 -10.67
C LYS A 84 -7.18 -8.89 -10.85
N LEU A 85 -6.42 -7.89 -10.43
CA LEU A 85 -6.74 -6.47 -10.57
C LEU A 85 -5.75 -5.85 -11.56
N LYS A 86 -6.03 -5.95 -12.82
CA LYS A 86 -5.18 -5.53 -13.96
C LYS A 86 -4.63 -4.09 -13.96
N LEU A 87 -4.70 -3.35 -12.86
CA LEU A 87 -4.40 -1.93 -12.82
C LEU A 87 -3.83 -1.53 -11.45
N LEU A 88 -2.54 -1.27 -11.36
CA LEU A 88 -1.91 -0.69 -10.18
C LEU A 88 -1.39 0.71 -10.45
N PRO A 89 -1.94 1.74 -9.80
CA PRO A 89 -1.29 3.04 -9.72
C PRO A 89 -0.08 2.97 -8.79
N GLY A 90 0.94 3.73 -9.13
CA GLY A 90 2.26 3.63 -8.57
C GLY A 90 2.41 3.75 -7.06
N ALA A 91 2.82 2.64 -6.48
CA ALA A 91 3.37 2.59 -5.15
C ALA A 91 4.66 1.78 -5.18
N LEU A 92 5.65 2.19 -4.39
CA LEU A 92 6.83 1.38 -4.10
C LEU A 92 6.60 0.67 -2.76
N TRP A 93 6.81 -0.64 -2.74
CA TRP A 93 6.78 -1.42 -1.53
C TRP A 93 8.10 -1.29 -0.80
N TRP A 94 8.05 -0.86 0.45
CA TRP A 94 9.22 -0.72 1.31
C TRP A 94 9.47 -1.99 2.13
N ALA A 95 10.75 -2.24 2.40
CA ALA A 95 11.25 -3.31 3.25
C ALA A 95 11.03 -4.75 2.75
N ALA A 96 11.06 -4.96 1.44
CA ALA A 96 11.27 -6.28 0.86
C ALA A 96 12.72 -6.72 1.11
N GLY A 97 13.01 -7.16 2.32
CA GLY A 97 14.36 -7.52 2.76
C GLY A 97 14.60 -9.04 2.81
N PRO A 98 15.85 -9.48 3.06
CA PRO A 98 16.21 -10.90 3.04
C PRO A 98 15.52 -11.73 4.15
N TRP A 99 14.97 -11.10 5.19
CA TRP A 99 14.21 -11.78 6.25
C TRP A 99 12.77 -12.16 5.84
N TRP A 100 12.31 -11.73 4.69
CA TRP A 100 10.96 -12.04 4.19
C TRP A 100 10.74 -13.53 3.90
N GLY A 101 11.81 -14.24 3.55
CA GLY A 101 11.74 -15.68 3.28
C GLY A 101 11.58 -16.57 4.50
N ASN A 102 11.74 -16.02 5.71
CA ASN A 102 11.76 -16.79 6.96
C ASN A 102 10.46 -16.68 7.76
N VAL A 103 9.48 -15.93 7.29
CA VAL A 103 8.20 -15.74 8.00
C VAL A 103 7.15 -16.59 7.29
N SER A 104 6.72 -17.67 7.92
CA SER A 104 5.60 -18.48 7.45
C SER A 104 4.34 -17.62 7.36
N GLY A 105 3.74 -17.55 6.19
CA GLY A 105 2.63 -16.65 5.93
C GLY A 105 3.03 -15.23 5.53
N SER A 106 4.30 -15.03 5.23
CA SER A 106 4.83 -13.75 4.78
C SER A 106 4.32 -13.35 3.39
N PHE A 107 4.46 -12.08 3.08
CA PHE A 107 4.23 -11.54 1.74
C PHE A 107 4.99 -12.28 0.64
N ALA A 108 6.10 -12.96 0.96
CA ALA A 108 6.83 -13.80 0.01
C ALA A 108 5.94 -14.89 -0.62
N SER A 109 4.97 -15.43 0.12
CA SER A 109 3.99 -16.39 -0.42
C SER A 109 2.99 -15.76 -1.38
N LEU A 110 2.89 -14.44 -1.41
CA LEU A 110 2.05 -13.69 -2.34
C LEU A 110 2.79 -13.37 -3.65
N PHE A 111 4.10 -13.55 -3.68
CA PHE A 111 4.95 -13.32 -4.84
C PHE A 111 5.43 -14.61 -5.54
N SER A 112 5.15 -15.76 -4.94
CA SER A 112 5.51 -17.08 -5.49
C SER A 112 4.42 -17.63 -6.48
#